data_a0d5648b9665fe74ece99554a99305e1
#
_entry.id   a0d5648b9665fe74ece99554a99305e1
#
_cell.length_a   1.000
_cell.length_b   1.000
_cell.length_c   1.000
_cell.angle_alpha   90.00
_cell.angle_beta   90.00
_cell.angle_gamma   90.00
#
_symmetry.space_group_name_H-M   'P 1'
#
loop_
_entity.id
_entity.type
_entity.pdbx_description
1 polymer ?
#
loop_
_entity_poly.entity_id
_entity_poly.type
_entity_poly.pdbx_seq_one_letter_code
_entity_poly.pdbx_strand_id
1 'polypeptide(L)'
;MTLAAPRLNRLPAGERGITIGDFLVPIAIGERISERARHAALIVIGAVLIALTANIAIVLHGQTFTLPGDVRVTLPVSPVPITAQTFGVLLVGGALGFRRGLMSAGLYLVLGLALPVYAGGASGLHTIIGRDAGHWALGATGGYLLGFVLAAAIVGRLAELGWDRHVGGAVVAMLLGNVVIYLVGVPWLMVAAGFDLTTGLAKGVYPFLVGDIVKLAVAGIIFPAAWWLVGRGDGTR
;
A
#
# COMPACT_ATOMS: atom_id res chain seq x y z
N MET A 1 -39.11 11.23 23.34
CA MET A 1 -38.61 11.18 21.96
C MET A 1 -37.29 10.43 21.99
N THR A 2 -37.36 9.13 21.84
CA THR A 2 -36.18 8.26 21.75
C THR A 2 -35.64 8.37 20.35
N LEU A 3 -34.50 9.08 20.20
CA LEU A 3 -33.74 9.12 18.96
C LEU A 3 -33.22 7.70 18.69
N ALA A 4 -33.79 7.05 17.68
CA ALA A 4 -33.32 5.76 17.22
C ALA A 4 -31.87 5.92 16.72
N ALA A 5 -30.94 5.18 17.31
CA ALA A 5 -29.57 5.09 16.82
C ALA A 5 -29.58 4.67 15.33
N PRO A 6 -28.80 5.32 14.47
CA PRO A 6 -28.77 4.96 13.07
C PRO A 6 -28.28 3.53 12.90
N ARG A 7 -29.00 2.85 12.03
CA ARG A 7 -28.87 1.43 11.71
C ARG A 7 -27.60 1.12 10.91
N LEU A 8 -26.42 1.41 11.45
CA LEU A 8 -25.13 0.96 10.91
C LEU A 8 -24.94 -0.57 11.07
N ASN A 9 -25.77 -1.20 11.89
CA ASN A 9 -25.75 -2.63 12.19
C ASN A 9 -26.39 -3.53 11.10
N ARG A 10 -26.65 -3.05 9.89
CA ARG A 10 -27.42 -3.84 8.91
C ARG A 10 -26.77 -3.98 7.52
N LEU A 11 -25.50 -3.63 7.37
CA LEU A 11 -24.82 -4.01 6.14
C LEU A 11 -24.24 -5.41 6.35
N PRO A 12 -24.80 -6.45 5.72
CA PRO A 12 -24.25 -7.78 5.85
C PRO A 12 -22.81 -7.76 5.35
N ALA A 13 -21.89 -8.28 6.16
CA ALA A 13 -20.47 -8.41 5.81
C ALA A 13 -20.24 -9.24 4.52
N GLY A 14 -21.31 -9.71 3.89
CA GLY A 14 -21.35 -10.47 2.66
C GLY A 14 -21.63 -9.66 1.39
N GLU A 15 -22.04 -8.38 1.48
CA GLU A 15 -22.34 -7.58 0.29
C GLU A 15 -21.07 -7.10 -0.42
N ARG A 16 -21.08 -7.20 -1.76
CA ARG A 16 -20.00 -6.64 -2.61
C ARG A 16 -20.03 -5.12 -2.54
N GLY A 17 -18.86 -4.50 -2.57
CA GLY A 17 -18.72 -3.03 -2.55
C GLY A 17 -18.50 -2.43 -1.16
N ILE A 18 -18.65 -3.20 -0.08
CA ILE A 18 -18.37 -2.77 1.30
C ILE A 18 -16.92 -3.08 1.64
N THR A 19 -16.25 -2.14 2.29
CA THR A 19 -14.84 -2.25 2.73
C THR A 19 -14.72 -2.09 4.24
N ILE A 20 -13.61 -2.52 4.81
CA ILE A 20 -13.29 -2.34 6.24
C ILE A 20 -13.40 -0.87 6.65
N GLY A 21 -12.99 0.06 5.77
CA GLY A 21 -13.07 1.50 6.00
C GLY A 21 -14.49 2.02 6.25
N ASP A 22 -15.51 1.34 5.76
CA ASP A 22 -16.90 1.73 6.00
C ASP A 22 -17.35 1.49 7.45
N PHE A 23 -16.65 0.61 8.17
CA PHE A 23 -16.91 0.28 9.59
C PHE A 23 -15.99 1.06 10.55
N LEU A 24 -14.79 1.48 10.13
CA LEU A 24 -13.83 2.14 11.00
C LEU A 24 -14.28 3.54 11.45
N VAL A 25 -14.91 4.31 10.55
CA VAL A 25 -15.25 5.71 10.82
C VAL A 25 -16.49 5.90 11.70
N PRO A 26 -17.55 5.09 11.61
CA PRO A 26 -18.70 5.20 12.51
C PRO A 26 -18.34 4.95 13.97
N ILE A 27 -17.37 4.07 14.21
CA ILE A 27 -16.91 3.74 15.58
C ILE A 27 -16.11 4.89 16.19
N ALA A 28 -15.35 5.62 15.38
CA ALA A 28 -14.40 6.62 15.87
C ALA A 28 -14.94 8.06 15.94
N ILE A 29 -15.90 8.44 15.10
CA ILE A 29 -16.20 9.86 14.86
C ILE A 29 -17.68 10.24 15.10
N GLY A 30 -18.58 9.25 15.28
CA GLY A 30 -20.01 9.51 15.58
C GLY A 30 -20.83 10.16 14.46
N GLU A 31 -22.14 10.23 14.68
CA GLU A 31 -23.18 10.55 13.71
C GLU A 31 -23.21 12.01 13.17
N ARG A 32 -22.26 12.85 13.55
CA ARG A 32 -22.27 14.30 13.30
C ARG A 32 -21.53 14.73 12.04
N ILE A 33 -20.86 13.80 11.35
CA ILE A 33 -20.02 14.13 10.18
C ILE A 33 -20.75 13.81 8.88
N SER A 34 -20.72 14.76 7.94
CA SER A 34 -21.31 14.55 6.61
C SER A 34 -20.56 13.42 5.88
N GLU A 35 -21.26 12.70 5.00
CA GLU A 35 -20.69 11.63 4.20
C GLU A 35 -19.43 12.07 3.43
N ARG A 36 -19.46 13.30 2.87
CA ARG A 36 -18.29 13.88 2.17
C ARG A 36 -17.10 14.09 3.09
N ALA A 37 -17.31 14.58 4.30
CA ALA A 37 -16.23 14.77 5.28
C ALA A 37 -15.65 13.43 5.74
N ARG A 38 -16.49 12.38 5.89
CA ARG A 38 -16.04 11.03 6.17
C ARG A 38 -15.15 10.48 5.06
N HIS A 39 -15.55 10.61 3.80
CA HIS A 39 -14.73 10.19 2.68
C HIS A 39 -13.39 10.94 2.63
N ALA A 40 -13.41 12.25 2.81
CA ALA A 40 -12.20 13.07 2.83
C ALA A 40 -11.26 12.65 3.98
N ALA A 41 -11.78 12.44 5.19
CA ALA A 41 -11.00 11.99 6.33
C ALA A 41 -10.31 10.63 6.07
N LEU A 42 -11.03 9.65 5.50
CA LEU A 42 -10.45 8.35 5.16
C LEU A 42 -9.33 8.45 4.12
N ILE A 43 -9.50 9.31 3.12
CA ILE A 43 -8.48 9.55 2.09
C ILE A 43 -7.22 10.16 2.72
N VAL A 44 -7.37 11.16 3.59
CA VAL A 44 -6.25 11.79 4.30
C VAL A 44 -5.56 10.80 5.22
N ILE A 45 -6.32 10.04 6.03
CA ILE A 45 -5.78 9.02 6.92
C ILE A 45 -5.01 7.97 6.12
N GLY A 46 -5.55 7.53 4.97
CA GLY A 46 -4.87 6.60 4.08
C GLY A 46 -3.55 7.17 3.54
N ALA A 47 -3.53 8.42 3.08
CA ALA A 47 -2.32 9.08 2.61
C ALA A 47 -1.26 9.23 3.72
N VAL A 48 -1.69 9.60 4.94
CA VAL A 48 -0.81 9.68 6.12
C VAL A 48 -0.26 8.30 6.48
N LEU A 49 -1.06 7.24 6.44
CA LEU A 49 -0.59 5.89 6.71
C LEU A 49 0.47 5.44 5.70
N ILE A 50 0.28 5.74 4.41
CA ILE A 50 1.31 5.47 3.38
C ILE A 50 2.59 6.25 3.70
N ALA A 51 2.49 7.53 4.07
CA ALA A 51 3.64 8.37 4.43
C ALA A 51 4.40 7.83 5.65
N LEU A 52 3.67 7.39 6.69
CA LEU A 52 4.29 6.78 7.87
C LEU A 52 5.02 5.49 7.53
N THR A 53 4.39 4.61 6.74
CA THR A 53 5.01 3.34 6.33
C THR A 53 6.19 3.54 5.36
N ALA A 54 6.22 4.63 4.59
CA ALA A 54 7.35 4.99 3.73
C ALA A 54 8.61 5.31 4.54
N ASN A 55 8.47 5.78 5.76
CA ASN A 55 9.59 6.12 6.65
C ASN A 55 10.00 4.97 7.59
N ILE A 56 9.32 3.83 7.53
CA ILE A 56 9.76 2.60 8.19
C ILE A 56 10.70 1.86 7.24
N ALA A 57 12.00 2.15 7.36
CA ALA A 57 13.03 1.51 6.55
C ALA A 57 13.34 0.11 7.07
N ILE A 58 13.41 -0.85 6.16
CA ILE A 58 13.89 -2.20 6.44
C ILE A 58 15.32 -2.28 5.88
N VAL A 59 16.32 -2.18 6.76
CA VAL A 59 17.74 -2.19 6.38
C VAL A 59 18.18 -3.63 6.13
N LEU A 60 17.83 -4.19 4.99
CA LEU A 60 18.24 -5.54 4.59
C LEU A 60 19.21 -5.55 3.38
N HIS A 61 19.37 -4.41 2.71
CA HIS A 61 20.21 -4.33 1.50
C HIS A 61 21.71 -4.40 1.82
N GLY A 62 22.44 -5.14 1.01
CA GLY A 62 23.88 -5.34 1.18
C GLY A 62 24.26 -6.31 2.31
N GLN A 63 23.28 -6.91 3.00
CA GLN A 63 23.56 -7.90 4.05
C GLN A 63 23.64 -9.30 3.48
N THR A 64 24.55 -10.10 4.04
CA THR A 64 24.70 -11.51 3.71
C THR A 64 24.07 -12.35 4.82
N PHE A 65 23.13 -13.19 4.45
CA PHE A 65 22.49 -14.15 5.35
C PHE A 65 23.08 -15.54 5.08
N THR A 66 23.48 -16.24 6.13
CA THR A 66 23.89 -17.63 6.03
C THR A 66 22.69 -18.50 6.42
N LEU A 67 22.20 -19.29 5.48
CA LEU A 67 21.13 -20.26 5.67
C LEU A 67 21.71 -21.61 6.17
N PRO A 68 20.87 -22.52 6.73
CA PRO A 68 21.29 -23.85 7.05
C PRO A 68 21.94 -24.56 5.85
N GLY A 69 23.11 -25.19 6.06
CA GLY A 69 23.91 -25.79 4.97
C GLY A 69 24.93 -24.83 4.34
N ASP A 70 25.38 -23.80 5.06
CA ASP A 70 26.36 -22.78 4.64
C ASP A 70 26.03 -22.03 3.32
N VAL A 71 24.78 -22.02 2.94
CA VAL A 71 24.32 -21.25 1.78
C VAL A 71 24.29 -19.75 2.13
N ARG A 72 25.17 -18.99 1.50
CA ARG A 72 25.25 -17.53 1.68
C ARG A 72 24.37 -16.81 0.64
N VAL A 73 23.37 -16.08 1.12
CA VAL A 73 22.51 -15.23 0.30
C VAL A 73 22.83 -13.78 0.61
N THR A 74 23.42 -13.07 -0.35
CA THR A 74 23.68 -11.62 -0.25
C THR A 74 22.59 -10.88 -1.00
N LEU A 75 21.87 -10.01 -0.29
CA LEU A 75 20.87 -9.15 -0.93
C LEU A 75 21.57 -8.02 -1.69
N PRO A 76 21.27 -7.82 -2.97
CA PRO A 76 21.88 -6.77 -3.77
C PRO A 76 21.49 -5.39 -3.25
N VAL A 77 22.41 -4.42 -3.36
CA VAL A 77 22.12 -3.01 -3.06
C VAL A 77 21.16 -2.47 -4.12
N SER A 78 20.04 -1.93 -3.69
CA SER A 78 19.03 -1.31 -4.55
C SER A 78 19.11 0.22 -4.47
N PRO A 79 18.97 0.94 -5.60
CA PRO A 79 18.79 2.39 -5.58
C PRO A 79 17.39 2.79 -5.11
N VAL A 80 16.46 1.81 -4.97
CA VAL A 80 15.11 2.02 -4.45
C VAL A 80 15.11 1.61 -2.97
N PRO A 81 14.67 2.48 -2.04
CA PRO A 81 14.61 2.18 -0.62
C PRO A 81 13.68 1.00 -0.30
N ILE A 82 14.14 0.08 0.55
CA ILE A 82 13.32 -1.02 1.07
C ILE A 82 12.60 -0.52 2.32
N THR A 83 11.29 -0.32 2.21
CA THR A 83 10.46 0.21 3.29
C THR A 83 9.19 -0.61 3.46
N ALA A 84 8.43 -0.32 4.52
CA ALA A 84 7.07 -0.84 4.68
C ALA A 84 6.04 -0.17 3.76
N GLN A 85 6.45 0.77 2.91
CA GLN A 85 5.56 1.59 2.08
C GLN A 85 4.67 0.77 1.15
N THR A 86 5.20 -0.24 0.46
CA THR A 86 4.40 -1.12 -0.40
C THR A 86 3.26 -1.78 0.38
N PHE A 87 3.55 -2.25 1.60
CA PHE A 87 2.52 -2.81 2.49
C PHE A 87 1.47 -1.75 2.86
N GLY A 88 1.89 -0.53 3.24
CA GLY A 88 0.98 0.57 3.53
C GLY A 88 0.04 0.91 2.37
N VAL A 89 0.57 0.96 1.15
CA VAL A 89 -0.21 1.20 -0.08
C VAL A 89 -1.27 0.12 -0.30
N LEU A 90 -0.87 -1.15 -0.22
CA LEU A 90 -1.76 -2.28 -0.45
C LEU A 90 -2.79 -2.42 0.67
N LEU A 91 -2.38 -2.17 1.94
CA LEU A 91 -3.28 -2.14 3.09
C LEU A 91 -4.35 -1.05 2.95
N VAL A 92 -3.95 0.16 2.56
CA VAL A 92 -4.88 1.28 2.31
C VAL A 92 -5.82 0.96 1.17
N GLY A 93 -5.32 0.40 0.06
CA GLY A 93 -6.15 -0.05 -1.06
C GLY A 93 -7.21 -1.04 -0.58
N GLY A 94 -6.80 -2.13 0.07
CA GLY A 94 -7.69 -3.18 0.55
C GLY A 94 -8.70 -2.69 1.60
N ALA A 95 -8.24 -1.87 2.55
CA ALA A 95 -9.10 -1.37 3.62
C ALA A 95 -10.11 -0.30 3.17
N LEU A 96 -9.76 0.55 2.19
CA LEU A 96 -10.58 1.70 1.78
C LEU A 96 -11.35 1.48 0.47
N GLY A 97 -11.00 0.46 -0.32
CA GLY A 97 -11.61 0.18 -1.61
C GLY A 97 -11.01 1.00 -2.76
N PHE A 98 -11.55 0.77 -3.96
CA PHE A 98 -11.03 1.31 -5.22
C PHE A 98 -10.84 2.83 -5.21
N ARG A 99 -11.94 3.57 -5.00
CA ARG A 99 -11.93 5.04 -5.13
C ARG A 99 -11.08 5.71 -4.05
N ARG A 100 -11.29 5.33 -2.79
CA ARG A 100 -10.58 5.94 -1.67
C ARG A 100 -9.12 5.53 -1.66
N GLY A 101 -8.80 4.27 -1.97
CA GLY A 101 -7.43 3.77 -2.09
C GLY A 101 -6.65 4.51 -3.17
N LEU A 102 -7.24 4.65 -4.38
CA LEU A 102 -6.69 5.44 -5.48
C LEU A 102 -6.41 6.89 -5.04
N MET A 103 -7.41 7.54 -4.42
CA MET A 103 -7.28 8.94 -4.00
C MET A 103 -6.28 9.11 -2.85
N SER A 104 -6.17 8.16 -1.93
CA SER A 104 -5.17 8.17 -0.85
C SER A 104 -3.75 8.07 -1.39
N ALA A 105 -3.50 7.13 -2.29
CA ALA A 105 -2.18 6.96 -2.92
C ALA A 105 -1.85 8.15 -3.84
N GLY A 106 -2.83 8.68 -4.56
CA GLY A 106 -2.70 9.90 -5.35
C GLY A 106 -2.39 11.14 -4.48
N LEU A 107 -3.10 11.31 -3.38
CA LEU A 107 -2.86 12.40 -2.42
C LEU A 107 -1.45 12.27 -1.80
N TYR A 108 -1.04 11.05 -1.39
CA TYR A 108 0.31 10.81 -0.90
C TYR A 108 1.36 11.23 -1.94
N LEU A 109 1.18 10.87 -3.22
CA LEU A 109 2.07 11.26 -4.30
C LEU A 109 2.14 12.79 -4.45
N VAL A 110 1.00 13.48 -4.42
CA VAL A 110 0.96 14.95 -4.50
C VAL A 110 1.60 15.61 -3.28
N LEU A 111 1.33 15.12 -2.08
CA LEU A 111 1.94 15.63 -0.85
C LEU A 111 3.47 15.50 -0.89
N GLY A 112 4.00 14.40 -1.41
CA GLY A 112 5.44 14.19 -1.52
C GLY A 112 6.14 15.12 -2.51
N LEU A 113 5.40 15.82 -3.39
CA LEU A 113 6.00 16.88 -4.22
C LEU A 113 6.38 18.12 -3.40
N ALA A 114 5.75 18.35 -2.25
CA ALA A 114 5.97 19.53 -1.42
C ALA A 114 6.53 19.20 -0.02
N LEU A 115 6.22 18.01 0.50
CA LEU A 115 6.55 17.59 1.86
C LEU A 115 7.52 16.39 1.86
N PRO A 116 8.40 16.24 2.84
CA PRO A 116 9.37 15.14 2.94
C PRO A 116 8.67 13.85 3.43
N VAL A 117 7.70 13.36 2.67
CA VAL A 117 6.88 12.19 3.02
C VAL A 117 7.22 10.94 2.21
N TYR A 118 8.06 11.04 1.17
CA TYR A 118 8.55 9.89 0.45
C TYR A 118 9.58 9.10 1.28
N ALA A 119 9.92 7.90 0.82
CA ALA A 119 10.85 7.03 1.52
C ALA A 119 12.16 7.73 1.87
N GLY A 120 12.58 7.59 3.14
CA GLY A 120 13.78 8.24 3.66
C GLY A 120 13.69 9.76 3.80
N GLY A 121 12.50 10.32 3.87
CA GLY A 121 12.28 11.77 3.97
C GLY A 121 12.49 12.53 2.64
N ALA A 122 12.53 11.82 1.52
CA ALA A 122 12.62 12.45 0.21
C ALA A 122 11.34 13.22 -0.13
N SER A 123 11.49 14.24 -0.98
CA SER A 123 10.38 15.08 -1.47
C SER A 123 10.71 15.68 -2.82
N GLY A 124 9.71 16.33 -3.41
CA GLY A 124 9.89 17.11 -4.62
C GLY A 124 9.79 16.33 -5.93
N LEU A 125 9.56 17.07 -6.99
CA LEU A 125 9.40 16.51 -8.32
C LEU A 125 10.66 15.73 -8.78
N HIS A 126 11.85 16.11 -8.31
CA HIS A 126 13.11 15.45 -8.66
C HIS A 126 13.18 13.97 -8.23
N THR A 127 12.35 13.54 -7.26
CA THR A 127 12.22 12.13 -6.89
C THR A 127 11.60 11.30 -8.02
N ILE A 128 10.80 11.93 -8.87
CA ILE A 128 10.14 11.33 -10.02
C ILE A 128 10.85 11.71 -11.31
N ILE A 129 10.96 13.01 -11.58
CA ILE A 129 11.61 13.60 -12.76
C ILE A 129 12.41 14.80 -12.29
N GLY A 130 13.70 14.81 -12.52
CA GLY A 130 14.60 15.89 -12.15
C GLY A 130 15.46 16.36 -13.33
N ARG A 131 16.48 17.14 -13.00
CA ARG A 131 17.55 17.51 -13.94
C ARG A 131 18.88 17.05 -13.37
N ASP A 132 19.66 16.38 -14.21
CA ASP A 132 21.04 16.05 -13.93
C ASP A 132 21.93 16.59 -15.07
N ALA A 133 22.98 17.32 -14.71
CA ALA A 133 23.91 18.00 -15.64
C ALA A 133 23.19 18.79 -16.76
N GLY A 134 22.02 19.39 -16.46
CA GLY A 134 21.21 20.17 -17.40
C GLY A 134 20.23 19.38 -18.28
N HIS A 135 20.28 18.06 -18.23
CA HIS A 135 19.36 17.18 -18.95
C HIS A 135 18.25 16.66 -18.04
N TRP A 136 17.09 16.31 -18.63
CA TRP A 136 16.03 15.67 -17.89
C TRP A 136 16.45 14.24 -17.50
N ALA A 137 16.29 13.91 -16.22
CA ALA A 137 16.61 12.62 -15.65
C ALA A 137 15.41 12.08 -14.86
N LEU A 138 15.20 10.77 -14.93
CA LEU A 138 14.19 10.10 -14.13
C LEU A 138 14.77 9.73 -12.77
N GLY A 139 14.01 10.00 -11.71
CA GLY A 139 14.34 9.49 -10.37
C GLY A 139 14.06 7.99 -10.29
N ALA A 140 14.95 7.23 -9.67
CA ALA A 140 14.88 5.76 -9.62
C ALA A 140 13.56 5.21 -9.02
N THR A 141 12.93 5.96 -8.12
CA THR A 141 11.70 5.55 -7.41
C THR A 141 10.41 5.99 -8.10
N GLY A 142 10.49 6.86 -9.10
CA GLY A 142 9.32 7.48 -9.72
C GLY A 142 8.28 6.48 -10.24
N GLY A 143 8.73 5.44 -10.93
CA GLY A 143 7.84 4.39 -11.45
C GLY A 143 7.14 3.60 -10.35
N TYR A 144 7.82 3.35 -9.22
CA TYR A 144 7.21 2.69 -8.06
C TYR A 144 6.12 3.56 -7.45
N LEU A 145 6.35 4.87 -7.32
CA LEU A 145 5.36 5.82 -6.81
C LEU A 145 4.09 5.86 -7.69
N LEU A 146 4.25 5.83 -9.01
CA LEU A 146 3.12 5.71 -9.95
C LEU A 146 2.44 4.35 -9.82
N GLY A 147 3.23 3.28 -9.70
CA GLY A 147 2.74 1.92 -9.48
C GLY A 147 1.90 1.78 -8.21
N PHE A 148 2.20 2.53 -7.16
CA PHE A 148 1.42 2.54 -5.90
C PHE A 148 0.00 3.01 -6.11
N VAL A 149 -0.22 4.03 -6.93
CA VAL A 149 -1.57 4.55 -7.22
C VAL A 149 -2.41 3.47 -7.92
N LEU A 150 -1.82 2.80 -8.91
CA LEU A 150 -2.49 1.71 -9.63
C LEU A 150 -2.73 0.50 -8.75
N ALA A 151 -1.74 0.11 -7.94
CA ALA A 151 -1.83 -1.04 -7.04
C ALA A 151 -2.91 -0.83 -5.96
N ALA A 152 -2.96 0.36 -5.34
CA ALA A 152 -4.00 0.69 -4.36
C ALA A 152 -5.41 0.60 -4.98
N ALA A 153 -5.58 1.06 -6.22
CA ALA A 153 -6.84 0.96 -6.94
C ALA A 153 -7.24 -0.50 -7.21
N ILE A 154 -6.31 -1.30 -7.74
CA ILE A 154 -6.58 -2.70 -8.10
C ILE A 154 -6.88 -3.53 -6.86
N VAL A 155 -6.05 -3.44 -5.81
CA VAL A 155 -6.28 -4.15 -4.55
C VAL A 155 -7.58 -3.70 -3.90
N GLY A 156 -7.87 -2.39 -3.94
CA GLY A 156 -9.14 -1.85 -3.47
C GLY A 156 -10.34 -2.43 -4.22
N ARG A 157 -10.22 -2.60 -5.54
CA ARG A 157 -11.28 -3.25 -6.33
C ARG A 157 -11.47 -4.72 -5.97
N LEU A 158 -10.38 -5.45 -5.76
CA LEU A 158 -10.44 -6.85 -5.33
C LEU A 158 -11.06 -6.99 -3.94
N ALA A 159 -10.75 -6.08 -3.02
CA ALA A 159 -11.37 -6.02 -1.69
C ALA A 159 -12.89 -5.78 -1.78
N GLU A 160 -13.35 -4.82 -2.62
CA GLU A 160 -14.79 -4.60 -2.87
C GLU A 160 -15.48 -5.84 -3.46
N LEU A 161 -14.74 -6.73 -4.12
CA LEU A 161 -15.23 -8.02 -4.59
C LEU A 161 -15.19 -9.12 -3.52
N GLY A 162 -14.70 -8.80 -2.31
CA GLY A 162 -14.67 -9.69 -1.15
C GLY A 162 -13.43 -10.59 -1.05
N TRP A 163 -12.36 -10.32 -1.81
CA TRP A 163 -11.14 -11.12 -1.75
C TRP A 163 -10.40 -10.99 -0.42
N ASP A 164 -10.53 -9.86 0.26
CA ASP A 164 -9.95 -9.55 1.56
C ASP A 164 -10.60 -10.28 2.75
N ARG A 165 -11.70 -11.00 2.51
CA ARG A 165 -12.44 -11.71 3.56
C ARG A 165 -11.86 -13.08 3.90
N HIS A 166 -10.98 -13.62 3.05
CA HIS A 166 -10.35 -14.92 3.20
C HIS A 166 -8.83 -14.79 3.06
N VAL A 167 -8.09 -15.58 3.84
CA VAL A 167 -6.61 -15.57 3.82
C VAL A 167 -6.08 -15.69 2.39
N GLY A 168 -6.52 -16.69 1.63
CA GLY A 168 -6.06 -16.92 0.26
C GLY A 168 -6.38 -15.75 -0.68
N GLY A 169 -7.60 -15.20 -0.58
CA GLY A 169 -8.00 -14.05 -1.39
C GLY A 169 -7.20 -12.79 -1.06
N ALA A 170 -7.00 -12.49 0.24
CA ALA A 170 -6.18 -11.37 0.68
C ALA A 170 -4.74 -11.48 0.18
N VAL A 171 -4.12 -12.65 0.32
CA VAL A 171 -2.75 -12.91 -0.16
C VAL A 171 -2.65 -12.70 -1.68
N VAL A 172 -3.60 -13.27 -2.46
CA VAL A 172 -3.57 -13.12 -3.92
C VAL A 172 -3.84 -11.67 -4.34
N ALA A 173 -4.76 -10.95 -3.69
CA ALA A 173 -4.99 -9.54 -3.97
C ALA A 173 -3.73 -8.69 -3.73
N MET A 174 -3.04 -8.92 -2.61
CA MET A 174 -1.78 -8.25 -2.29
C MET A 174 -0.65 -8.61 -3.28
N LEU A 175 -0.56 -9.88 -3.66
CA LEU A 175 0.42 -10.34 -4.66
C LEU A 175 0.19 -9.65 -6.00
N LEU A 176 -1.05 -9.55 -6.46
CA LEU A 176 -1.39 -8.82 -7.69
C LEU A 176 -1.03 -7.34 -7.57
N GLY A 177 -1.26 -6.72 -6.40
CA GLY A 177 -0.82 -5.34 -6.14
C GLY A 177 0.71 -5.19 -6.25
N ASN A 178 1.49 -6.09 -5.67
CA ASN A 178 2.96 -6.10 -5.81
C ASN A 178 3.39 -6.27 -7.26
N VAL A 179 2.77 -7.18 -8.00
CA VAL A 179 3.04 -7.37 -9.44
C VAL A 179 2.81 -6.08 -10.21
N VAL A 180 1.71 -5.36 -9.94
CA VAL A 180 1.43 -4.06 -10.58
C VAL A 180 2.51 -3.03 -10.24
N ILE A 181 2.95 -2.96 -9.00
CA ILE A 181 4.05 -2.06 -8.59
C ILE A 181 5.31 -2.35 -9.38
N TYR A 182 5.69 -3.62 -9.51
CA TYR A 182 6.89 -4.02 -10.25
C TYR A 182 6.75 -3.83 -11.76
N LEU A 183 5.58 -4.07 -12.34
CA LEU A 183 5.33 -3.87 -13.78
C LEU A 183 5.51 -2.40 -14.20
N VAL A 184 5.30 -1.45 -13.30
CA VAL A 184 5.53 -0.02 -13.55
C VAL A 184 6.92 0.39 -13.08
N GLY A 185 7.32 -0.05 -11.89
CA GLY A 185 8.55 0.38 -11.22
C GLY A 185 9.81 -0.12 -11.91
N VAL A 186 9.86 -1.39 -12.32
CA VAL A 186 11.08 -1.99 -12.89
C VAL A 186 11.43 -1.41 -14.28
N PRO A 187 10.51 -1.32 -15.25
CA PRO A 187 10.81 -0.67 -16.52
C PRO A 187 11.23 0.80 -16.35
N TRP A 188 10.57 1.52 -15.44
CA TRP A 188 10.97 2.88 -15.10
C TRP A 188 12.40 2.94 -14.54
N LEU A 189 12.73 2.07 -13.58
CA LEU A 189 14.07 1.98 -12.99
C LEU A 189 15.13 1.65 -14.04
N MET A 190 14.82 0.73 -14.96
CA MET A 190 15.73 0.38 -16.07
C MET A 190 16.06 1.61 -16.92
N VAL A 191 15.06 2.41 -17.28
CA VAL A 191 15.27 3.64 -18.05
C VAL A 191 16.01 4.69 -17.21
N ALA A 192 15.62 4.86 -15.93
CA ALA A 192 16.20 5.88 -15.05
C ALA A 192 17.68 5.65 -14.73
N ALA A 193 18.08 4.38 -14.58
CA ALA A 193 19.43 4.01 -14.16
C ALA A 193 20.28 3.40 -15.29
N GLY A 194 19.74 3.29 -16.52
CA GLY A 194 20.44 2.67 -17.65
C GLY A 194 20.68 1.17 -17.46
N PHE A 195 19.79 0.46 -16.75
CA PHE A 195 19.94 -0.96 -16.46
C PHE A 195 19.35 -1.82 -17.58
N ASP A 196 20.00 -2.94 -17.85
CA ASP A 196 19.43 -4.05 -18.61
C ASP A 196 18.36 -4.80 -17.76
N LEU A 197 17.62 -5.70 -18.38
CA LEU A 197 16.55 -6.45 -17.70
C LEU A 197 17.07 -7.25 -16.49
N THR A 198 18.22 -7.89 -16.61
CA THR A 198 18.80 -8.72 -15.55
C THR A 198 19.17 -7.87 -14.34
N THR A 199 19.83 -6.74 -14.56
CA THR A 199 20.20 -5.78 -13.51
C THR A 199 18.97 -5.09 -12.91
N GLY A 200 17.99 -4.74 -13.76
CA GLY A 200 16.73 -4.17 -13.35
C GLY A 200 15.95 -5.08 -12.39
N LEU A 201 15.85 -6.36 -12.71
CA LEU A 201 15.23 -7.35 -11.82
C LEU A 201 16.06 -7.58 -10.55
N ALA A 202 17.39 -7.70 -10.68
CA ALA A 202 18.28 -7.92 -9.55
C ALA A 202 18.23 -6.78 -8.51
N LYS A 203 18.07 -5.53 -8.97
CA LYS A 203 18.05 -4.34 -8.10
C LYS A 203 16.65 -3.84 -7.78
N GLY A 204 15.67 -4.08 -8.67
CA GLY A 204 14.32 -3.57 -8.56
C GLY A 204 13.30 -4.55 -8.00
N VAL A 205 13.60 -5.87 -7.93
CA VAL A 205 12.68 -6.90 -7.44
C VAL A 205 13.30 -7.74 -6.32
N TYR A 206 14.43 -8.39 -6.57
CA TYR A 206 14.97 -9.42 -5.66
C TYR A 206 15.19 -8.94 -4.22
N PRO A 207 15.66 -7.71 -3.95
CA PRO A 207 15.86 -7.24 -2.58
C PRO A 207 14.56 -7.12 -1.78
N PHE A 208 13.42 -6.97 -2.49
CA PHE A 208 12.11 -6.75 -1.87
C PHE A 208 11.36 -8.05 -1.58
N LEU A 209 11.66 -9.15 -2.31
CA LEU A 209 10.89 -10.40 -2.25
C LEU A 209 10.74 -10.97 -0.84
N VAL A 210 11.81 -10.96 -0.05
CA VAL A 210 11.77 -11.48 1.33
C VAL A 210 10.80 -10.64 2.18
N GLY A 211 10.92 -9.31 2.09
CA GLY A 211 9.99 -8.40 2.77
C GLY A 211 8.56 -8.55 2.28
N ASP A 212 8.35 -8.75 1.00
CA ASP A 212 7.02 -8.91 0.42
C ASP A 212 6.34 -10.20 0.89
N ILE A 213 7.06 -11.32 0.99
CA ILE A 213 6.50 -12.56 1.56
C ILE A 213 5.98 -12.32 2.98
N VAL A 214 6.74 -11.62 3.82
CA VAL A 214 6.31 -11.27 5.18
C VAL A 214 5.07 -10.38 5.15
N LYS A 215 5.05 -9.35 4.29
CA LYS A 215 3.91 -8.44 4.14
C LYS A 215 2.65 -9.17 3.67
N LEU A 216 2.78 -10.12 2.72
CA LEU A 216 1.69 -10.96 2.23
C LEU A 216 1.12 -11.83 3.36
N ALA A 217 1.98 -12.46 4.17
CA ALA A 217 1.56 -13.27 5.31
C ALA A 217 0.81 -12.43 6.35
N VAL A 218 1.34 -11.25 6.69
CA VAL A 218 0.71 -10.30 7.62
C VAL A 218 -0.64 -9.83 7.10
N ALA A 219 -0.75 -9.48 5.82
CA ALA A 219 -2.02 -9.07 5.19
C ALA A 219 -3.06 -10.20 5.20
N GLY A 220 -2.61 -11.44 4.91
CA GLY A 220 -3.46 -12.63 4.96
C GLY A 220 -4.06 -12.90 6.34
N ILE A 221 -3.45 -12.39 7.42
CA ILE A 221 -3.97 -12.46 8.78
C ILE A 221 -4.83 -11.24 9.12
N ILE A 222 -4.34 -10.03 8.83
CA ILE A 222 -4.96 -8.77 9.25
C ILE A 222 -6.36 -8.60 8.62
N PHE A 223 -6.51 -8.83 7.32
CA PHE A 223 -7.78 -8.59 6.63
C PHE A 223 -8.90 -9.52 7.10
N PRO A 224 -8.75 -10.85 7.11
CA PRO A 224 -9.78 -11.73 7.64
C PRO A 224 -10.06 -11.50 9.13
N ALA A 225 -9.02 -11.18 9.93
CA ALA A 225 -9.21 -10.84 11.34
C ALA A 225 -10.02 -9.57 11.53
N ALA A 226 -9.78 -8.53 10.71
CA ALA A 226 -10.56 -7.30 10.75
C ALA A 226 -12.03 -7.55 10.38
N TRP A 227 -12.29 -8.36 9.36
CA TRP A 227 -13.65 -8.77 9.01
C TRP A 227 -14.34 -9.60 10.10
N TRP A 228 -13.61 -10.49 10.76
CA TRP A 228 -14.13 -11.25 11.88
C TRP A 228 -14.50 -10.36 13.09
N LEU A 229 -13.70 -9.32 13.38
CA LEU A 229 -14.02 -8.34 14.40
C LEU A 229 -15.28 -7.53 14.06
N VAL A 230 -15.42 -7.12 12.79
CA VAL A 230 -16.61 -6.42 12.29
C VAL A 230 -17.85 -7.31 12.44
N GLY A 231 -17.78 -8.58 12.04
CA GLY A 231 -18.91 -9.53 12.13
C GLY A 231 -19.33 -9.88 13.56
N ARG A 232 -18.40 -9.83 14.54
CA ARG A 232 -18.74 -10.04 15.96
C ARG A 232 -19.54 -8.90 16.57
N GLY A 233 -19.39 -7.68 16.05
CA GLY A 233 -20.21 -6.55 16.48
C GLY A 233 -21.70 -6.73 16.20
N ASP A 234 -22.05 -7.59 15.25
CA ASP A 234 -23.44 -7.88 14.86
C ASP A 234 -24.10 -9.02 15.69
N GLY A 235 -23.30 -9.82 16.38
CA GLY A 235 -23.77 -11.05 17.07
C GLY A 235 -24.09 -10.94 18.56
N THR A 236 -23.91 -9.78 19.17
CA THR A 236 -24.10 -9.58 20.62
C THR A 236 -25.30 -8.68 20.96
N ARG A 237 -26.40 -8.84 20.26
CA ARG A 237 -27.71 -8.31 20.72
C ARG A 237 -28.84 -9.29 20.45
#